data_ef034b73fc9571c3cbefdb92add83919
#
_entry.id   ef034b73fc9571c3cbefdb92add83919
#
_cell.length_a   1.000
_cell.length_b   1.000
_cell.length_c   1.000
_cell.angle_alpha   90.00
_cell.angle_beta   90.00
_cell.angle_gamma   90.00
#
_symmetry.space_group_name_H-M   'P 1'
#
loop_
_entity.id
_entity.type
_entity.pdbx_description
1 polymer ?
#
loop_
_entity_poly.entity_id
_entity_poly.type
_entity_poly.pdbx_seq_one_letter_code
_entity_poly.pdbx_strand_id
1 'polypeptide(L)'
;MNDFIFGNYIYKKRMESGLSQSQVARLLGISDKAVSKWENGRAKPRTSTLRRLAELYQISLEDLLLMKEEKRNVPIRKIVITGGPGAGKTTGLSWIQNEFTKLGYTVLFVPETATELITGGVAPWTCGSNVEYQMCQMTLQLEKERIFEQAAGSMNAEKILIVCDRGAIDNKAYMDELEFTQVLKNLHLTEVELRDGYDAVFHMVTAAKGAERFYTTENNKARTESVEQAADMDDKLIAAWTGHPHFRIIDNSTDFEDKLRRLVAEIRSFLGEPEPLEIERKFLIRYPDVRWLECQPTCRKVDILQTYLLTKEGDELRVRQRGENGSYVYYKTLKRRVSDTSRIELEERLSQDEYLRLLINADPSKRPIHKKRYCLVYENQYLEIDLFPFWNDQAIVEIELSSEDTPIVFPSELEIIREVTADPDYTNAALATI
;
A
#
# COMPACT_ATOMS: atom_id res chain seq x y z
N MET A 1 9.21 1.58 -37.12
CA MET A 1 9.39 0.45 -36.19
C MET A 1 10.84 0.00 -36.31
N ASN A 2 11.59 -0.04 -35.23
CA ASN A 2 12.99 -0.47 -35.24
C ASN A 2 13.04 -2.01 -35.40
N ASP A 3 13.62 -2.50 -36.49
CA ASP A 3 13.63 -3.91 -36.90
C ASP A 3 14.34 -4.81 -35.86
N PHE A 4 15.32 -4.26 -35.18
CA PHE A 4 16.05 -4.94 -34.12
C PHE A 4 15.17 -5.14 -32.84
N ILE A 5 14.38 -4.14 -32.45
CA ILE A 5 13.47 -4.22 -31.30
C ILE A 5 12.39 -5.27 -31.58
N PHE A 6 11.80 -5.25 -32.78
CA PHE A 6 10.81 -6.25 -33.17
C PHE A 6 11.41 -7.66 -33.24
N GLY A 7 12.63 -7.80 -33.75
CA GLY A 7 13.34 -9.10 -33.80
C GLY A 7 13.56 -9.67 -32.40
N ASN A 8 14.00 -8.85 -31.44
CA ASN A 8 14.19 -9.26 -30.07
C ASN A 8 12.87 -9.66 -29.38
N TYR A 9 11.78 -8.95 -29.68
CA TYR A 9 10.46 -9.27 -29.14
C TYR A 9 9.98 -10.67 -29.61
N ILE A 10 10.06 -11.00 -30.90
CA ILE A 10 9.66 -12.32 -31.42
C ILE A 10 10.59 -13.42 -30.93
N TYR A 11 11.90 -13.15 -30.76
CA TYR A 11 12.83 -14.08 -30.12
C TYR A 11 12.37 -14.44 -28.69
N LYS A 12 12.03 -13.42 -27.88
CA LYS A 12 11.54 -13.60 -26.51
C LYS A 12 10.25 -14.42 -26.48
N LYS A 13 9.25 -14.10 -27.33
CA LYS A 13 8.00 -14.87 -27.47
C LYS A 13 8.22 -16.32 -27.87
N ARG A 14 9.16 -16.59 -28.75
CA ARG A 14 9.56 -17.95 -29.10
C ARG A 14 10.16 -18.70 -27.92
N MET A 15 11.05 -18.06 -27.14
CA MET A 15 11.65 -18.65 -25.93
C MET A 15 10.61 -18.94 -24.87
N GLU A 16 9.68 -18.01 -24.63
CA GLU A 16 8.53 -18.18 -23.71
C GLU A 16 7.64 -19.36 -24.12
N SER A 17 7.46 -19.58 -25.43
CA SER A 17 6.71 -20.72 -25.95
C SER A 17 7.49 -22.04 -25.97
N GLY A 18 8.74 -22.08 -25.53
CA GLY A 18 9.59 -23.27 -25.47
C GLY A 18 9.98 -23.82 -26.88
N LEU A 19 9.87 -23.00 -27.93
CA LEU A 19 10.09 -23.45 -29.32
C LEU A 19 11.50 -23.11 -29.80
N SER A 20 12.11 -24.02 -30.59
CA SER A 20 13.32 -23.71 -31.34
C SER A 20 12.98 -22.95 -32.65
N GLN A 21 13.97 -22.23 -33.22
CA GLN A 21 13.79 -21.58 -34.55
C GLN A 21 13.30 -22.55 -35.61
N SER A 22 13.83 -23.77 -35.62
CA SER A 22 13.43 -24.82 -36.56
C SER A 22 11.99 -25.30 -36.37
N GLN A 23 11.52 -25.36 -35.12
CA GLN A 23 10.12 -25.69 -34.82
C GLN A 23 9.18 -24.60 -35.31
N VAL A 24 9.49 -23.32 -35.04
CA VAL A 24 8.71 -22.19 -35.56
C VAL A 24 8.70 -22.18 -37.09
N ALA A 25 9.86 -22.39 -37.72
CA ALA A 25 9.97 -22.45 -39.18
C ALA A 25 9.08 -23.53 -39.75
N ARG A 26 9.08 -24.74 -39.19
CA ARG A 26 8.23 -25.88 -39.58
C ARG A 26 6.75 -25.54 -39.44
N LEU A 27 6.34 -25.00 -38.32
CA LEU A 27 4.94 -24.65 -38.04
C LEU A 27 4.42 -23.54 -38.97
N LEU A 28 5.29 -22.62 -39.36
CA LEU A 28 4.95 -21.55 -40.30
C LEU A 28 5.18 -21.91 -41.78
N GLY A 29 5.77 -23.07 -42.10
CA GLY A 29 6.07 -23.48 -43.46
C GLY A 29 7.12 -22.60 -44.17
N ILE A 30 8.15 -22.17 -43.44
CA ILE A 30 9.24 -21.29 -43.88
C ILE A 30 10.60 -21.90 -43.55
N SER A 31 11.70 -21.26 -43.95
CA SER A 31 13.05 -21.71 -43.61
C SER A 31 13.51 -21.20 -42.23
N ASP A 32 14.34 -21.97 -41.52
CA ASP A 32 14.99 -21.58 -40.26
C ASP A 32 15.77 -20.28 -40.41
N LYS A 33 16.41 -20.08 -41.57
CA LYS A 33 17.12 -18.85 -41.91
C LYS A 33 16.22 -17.62 -41.92
N ALA A 34 14.93 -17.78 -42.26
CA ALA A 34 13.98 -16.66 -42.22
C ALA A 34 13.68 -16.24 -40.78
N VAL A 35 13.41 -17.21 -39.89
CA VAL A 35 13.18 -16.96 -38.46
C VAL A 35 14.41 -16.29 -37.85
N SER A 36 15.60 -16.83 -38.08
CA SER A 36 16.86 -16.24 -37.60
C SER A 36 17.08 -14.80 -38.09
N LYS A 37 16.76 -14.49 -39.34
CA LYS A 37 16.87 -13.12 -39.88
C LYS A 37 15.91 -12.17 -39.19
N TRP A 38 14.71 -12.61 -38.88
CA TRP A 38 13.72 -11.79 -38.18
C TRP A 38 14.17 -11.48 -36.74
N GLU A 39 14.60 -12.49 -36.00
CA GLU A 39 15.06 -12.34 -34.60
C GLU A 39 16.31 -11.47 -34.50
N ASN A 40 17.15 -11.47 -35.51
CA ASN A 40 18.34 -10.61 -35.60
C ASN A 40 18.06 -9.21 -36.20
N GLY A 41 16.80 -8.88 -36.47
CA GLY A 41 16.42 -7.61 -37.06
C GLY A 41 16.89 -7.35 -38.50
N ARG A 42 17.29 -8.43 -39.23
CA ARG A 42 17.79 -8.35 -40.60
C ARG A 42 16.71 -8.44 -41.68
N ALA A 43 15.50 -8.80 -41.31
CA ALA A 43 14.32 -8.86 -42.17
C ALA A 43 13.05 -8.81 -41.32
N LYS A 44 11.91 -8.49 -41.96
CA LYS A 44 10.58 -8.55 -41.34
C LYS A 44 9.73 -9.66 -41.90
N PRO A 45 8.88 -10.30 -41.09
CA PRO A 45 7.83 -11.18 -41.60
C PRO A 45 6.83 -10.40 -42.46
N ARG A 46 6.25 -11.07 -43.45
CA ARG A 46 5.13 -10.52 -44.23
C ARG A 46 3.86 -10.50 -43.37
N THR A 47 2.90 -9.65 -43.71
CA THR A 47 1.65 -9.50 -42.94
C THR A 47 0.91 -10.82 -42.71
N SER A 48 0.88 -11.71 -43.73
CA SER A 48 0.28 -13.04 -43.57
C SER A 48 1.02 -13.93 -42.58
N THR A 49 2.34 -13.80 -42.51
CA THR A 49 3.17 -14.52 -41.52
C THR A 49 3.04 -13.94 -40.13
N LEU A 50 2.87 -12.63 -40.01
CA LEU A 50 2.63 -11.97 -38.71
C LEU A 50 1.35 -12.48 -38.04
N ARG A 51 0.26 -12.69 -38.81
CA ARG A 51 -0.96 -13.29 -38.26
C ARG A 51 -0.71 -14.70 -37.73
N ARG A 52 -0.01 -15.53 -38.45
CA ARG A 52 0.32 -16.90 -38.04
C ARG A 52 1.30 -16.95 -36.87
N LEU A 53 2.21 -15.97 -36.77
CA LEU A 53 3.06 -15.79 -35.59
C LEU A 53 2.24 -15.39 -34.34
N ALA A 54 1.29 -14.49 -34.49
CA ALA A 54 0.39 -14.09 -33.43
C ALA A 54 -0.43 -15.29 -32.91
N GLU A 55 -1.01 -16.08 -33.84
CA GLU A 55 -1.72 -17.32 -33.50
C GLU A 55 -0.80 -18.34 -32.80
N LEU A 56 0.43 -18.53 -33.32
CA LEU A 56 1.41 -19.46 -32.74
C LEU A 56 1.80 -19.08 -31.31
N TYR A 57 1.96 -17.78 -31.02
CA TYR A 57 2.32 -17.26 -29.71
C TYR A 57 1.11 -16.93 -28.84
N GLN A 58 -0.12 -17.23 -29.30
CA GLN A 58 -1.39 -17.02 -28.59
C GLN A 58 -1.60 -15.56 -28.15
N ILE A 59 -1.16 -14.61 -28.97
CA ILE A 59 -1.33 -13.16 -28.75
C ILE A 59 -2.14 -12.54 -29.89
N SER A 60 -2.71 -11.35 -29.66
CA SER A 60 -3.37 -10.63 -30.75
C SER A 60 -2.37 -10.11 -31.78
N LEU A 61 -2.81 -9.95 -33.03
CA LEU A 61 -1.96 -9.35 -34.08
C LEU A 61 -1.58 -7.90 -33.67
N GLU A 62 -2.46 -7.20 -33.00
CA GLU A 62 -2.22 -5.84 -32.49
C GLU A 62 -1.09 -5.84 -31.45
N ASP A 63 -1.13 -6.77 -30.49
CA ASP A 63 -0.08 -6.90 -29.47
C ASP A 63 1.27 -7.29 -30.06
N LEU A 64 1.26 -8.17 -31.07
CA LEU A 64 2.47 -8.52 -31.83
C LEU A 64 3.06 -7.29 -32.54
N LEU A 65 2.23 -6.48 -33.19
CA LEU A 65 2.67 -5.30 -33.94
C LEU A 65 3.09 -4.14 -33.03
N LEU A 66 2.41 -3.97 -31.90
CA LEU A 66 2.74 -2.98 -30.88
C LEU A 66 3.84 -3.46 -29.94
N MET A 67 4.28 -4.73 -30.09
CA MET A 67 5.27 -5.35 -29.21
C MET A 67 4.85 -5.25 -27.74
N LYS A 68 3.54 -5.39 -27.49
CA LYS A 68 3.03 -5.41 -26.15
C LYS A 68 3.54 -6.67 -25.46
N GLU A 69 4.44 -6.50 -24.53
CA GLU A 69 4.75 -7.56 -23.57
C GLU A 69 3.49 -7.78 -22.74
N GLU A 70 3.06 -9.03 -22.57
CA GLU A 70 2.18 -9.35 -21.47
C GLU A 70 2.90 -8.82 -20.23
N LYS A 71 2.32 -7.81 -19.57
CA LYS A 71 2.80 -7.43 -18.26
C LYS A 71 2.66 -8.69 -17.41
N ARG A 72 3.78 -9.35 -17.12
CA ARG A 72 3.79 -10.29 -16.01
C ARG A 72 3.19 -9.50 -14.87
N ASN A 73 2.10 -9.98 -14.32
CA ASN A 73 1.47 -9.34 -13.18
C ASN A 73 2.37 -9.63 -11.95
N VAL A 74 3.58 -9.03 -11.98
CA VAL A 74 4.52 -9.13 -10.87
C VAL A 74 3.87 -8.41 -9.71
N PRO A 75 3.66 -9.04 -8.57
CA PRO A 75 3.13 -8.35 -7.42
C PRO A 75 4.14 -7.28 -6.99
N ILE A 76 3.78 -6.02 -7.22
CA ILE A 76 4.52 -4.85 -6.76
C ILE A 76 3.80 -4.33 -5.55
N ARG A 77 4.51 -4.19 -4.42
CA ARG A 77 4.00 -3.56 -3.21
C ARG A 77 4.82 -2.33 -2.90
N LYS A 78 4.14 -1.21 -2.62
CA LYS A 78 4.75 0.07 -2.23
C LYS A 78 4.40 0.39 -0.79
N ILE A 79 5.41 0.37 0.08
CA ILE A 79 5.25 0.65 1.51
C ILE A 79 6.04 1.90 1.92
N VAL A 80 5.61 2.50 3.03
CA VAL A 80 6.28 3.63 3.65
C VAL A 80 6.88 3.22 4.98
N ILE A 81 8.12 3.62 5.21
CA ILE A 81 8.75 3.64 6.53
C ILE A 81 8.84 5.09 6.97
N THR A 82 8.07 5.44 8.00
CA THR A 82 8.03 6.80 8.54
C THR A 82 8.34 6.80 10.04
N GLY A 83 8.36 7.96 10.65
CA GLY A 83 8.63 8.15 12.08
C GLY A 83 9.47 9.39 12.36
N GLY A 84 9.39 9.88 13.59
CA GLY A 84 10.07 11.08 14.04
C GLY A 84 11.61 11.00 13.95
N PRO A 85 12.28 12.12 14.26
CA PRO A 85 13.74 12.13 14.39
C PRO A 85 14.21 11.09 15.42
N GLY A 86 15.27 10.33 15.12
CA GLY A 86 15.78 9.30 16.04
C GLY A 86 14.98 8.00 16.11
N ALA A 87 14.00 7.78 15.23
CA ALA A 87 13.18 6.56 15.22
C ALA A 87 13.92 5.28 14.80
N GLY A 88 15.09 5.41 14.15
CA GLY A 88 15.89 4.26 13.67
C GLY A 88 15.56 3.83 12.24
N LYS A 89 14.90 4.68 11.44
CA LYS A 89 14.49 4.38 10.05
C LYS A 89 15.61 3.84 9.18
N THR A 90 16.75 4.51 9.12
CA THR A 90 17.90 4.10 8.29
C THR A 90 18.38 2.68 8.60
N THR A 91 18.43 2.32 9.89
CA THR A 91 18.77 0.95 10.31
C THR A 91 17.64 -0.02 9.91
N GLY A 92 16.37 0.39 10.09
CA GLY A 92 15.21 -0.38 9.66
C GLY A 92 15.23 -0.69 8.17
N LEU A 93 15.56 0.27 7.32
CA LEU A 93 15.70 0.08 5.86
C LEU A 93 16.76 -0.98 5.52
N SER A 94 17.90 -0.97 6.24
CA SER A 94 18.94 -1.99 6.05
C SER A 94 18.47 -3.39 6.44
N TRP A 95 17.69 -3.51 7.51
CA TRP A 95 17.08 -4.80 7.92
C TRP A 95 16.06 -5.29 6.90
N ILE A 96 15.20 -4.40 6.40
CA ILE A 96 14.25 -4.70 5.34
C ILE A 96 14.97 -5.23 4.10
N GLN A 97 16.05 -4.54 3.64
CA GLN A 97 16.84 -5.00 2.52
C GLN A 97 17.33 -6.43 2.71
N ASN A 98 17.95 -6.72 3.85
CA ASN A 98 18.54 -8.01 4.13
C ASN A 98 17.49 -9.14 4.19
N GLU A 99 16.39 -8.90 4.90
CA GLU A 99 15.38 -9.95 5.12
C GLU A 99 14.56 -10.23 3.87
N PHE A 100 14.08 -9.19 3.18
CA PHE A 100 13.20 -9.39 2.02
C PHE A 100 13.98 -9.86 0.78
N THR A 101 15.26 -9.51 0.63
CA THR A 101 16.12 -10.12 -0.40
C THR A 101 16.27 -11.63 -0.18
N LYS A 102 16.42 -12.11 1.06
CA LYS A 102 16.44 -13.56 1.38
C LYS A 102 15.12 -14.26 1.02
N LEU A 103 13.98 -13.54 1.10
CA LEU A 103 12.65 -14.03 0.74
C LEU A 103 12.37 -13.96 -0.77
N GLY A 104 13.36 -13.56 -1.58
CA GLY A 104 13.24 -13.50 -3.05
C GLY A 104 12.62 -12.21 -3.59
N TYR A 105 12.47 -11.18 -2.77
CA TYR A 105 12.03 -9.86 -3.24
C TYR A 105 13.16 -9.09 -3.91
N THR A 106 12.83 -8.40 -4.99
CA THR A 106 13.62 -7.27 -5.47
C THR A 106 13.18 -6.04 -4.68
N VAL A 107 14.04 -5.58 -3.77
CA VAL A 107 13.74 -4.42 -2.90
C VAL A 107 14.27 -3.15 -3.54
N LEU A 108 13.40 -2.17 -3.76
CA LEU A 108 13.73 -0.85 -4.30
C LEU A 108 13.51 0.21 -3.21
N PHE A 109 14.46 1.11 -3.03
CA PHE A 109 14.32 2.20 -2.05
C PHE A 109 14.14 3.54 -2.74
N VAL A 110 13.06 4.24 -2.41
CA VAL A 110 12.86 5.65 -2.74
C VAL A 110 13.46 6.47 -1.59
N PRO A 111 14.59 7.15 -1.79
CA PRO A 111 15.28 7.86 -0.72
C PRO A 111 14.53 9.12 -0.29
N GLU A 112 14.74 9.55 0.96
CA GLU A 112 14.13 10.73 1.56
C GLU A 112 14.41 11.99 0.71
N THR A 113 13.34 12.59 0.20
CA THR A 113 13.43 13.73 -0.73
C THR A 113 13.87 15.01 -0.05
N ALA A 114 13.47 15.22 1.22
CA ALA A 114 13.87 16.42 1.98
C ALA A 114 15.39 16.48 2.14
N THR A 115 16.04 15.37 2.50
CA THR A 115 17.51 15.29 2.64
C THR A 115 18.20 15.65 1.33
N GLU A 116 17.70 15.16 0.19
CA GLU A 116 18.26 15.44 -1.13
C GLU A 116 18.17 16.93 -1.48
N LEU A 117 17.00 17.55 -1.33
CA LEU A 117 16.78 18.96 -1.60
C LEU A 117 17.62 19.86 -0.69
N ILE A 118 17.59 19.62 0.62
CA ILE A 118 18.33 20.42 1.59
C ILE A 118 19.84 20.33 1.36
N THR A 119 20.36 19.13 1.09
CA THR A 119 21.79 18.94 0.76
C THR A 119 22.15 19.66 -0.54
N GLY A 120 21.22 19.72 -1.50
CA GLY A 120 21.37 20.46 -2.74
C GLY A 120 21.20 21.98 -2.61
N GLY A 121 20.89 22.50 -1.41
CA GLY A 121 20.72 23.93 -1.14
C GLY A 121 19.29 24.45 -1.28
N VAL A 122 18.31 23.56 -1.56
CA VAL A 122 16.88 23.89 -1.59
C VAL A 122 16.25 23.53 -0.26
N ALA A 123 15.94 24.51 0.56
CA ALA A 123 15.47 24.32 1.94
C ALA A 123 14.34 25.30 2.29
N PRO A 124 13.56 25.06 3.36
CA PRO A 124 12.49 25.98 3.78
C PRO A 124 12.97 27.41 4.01
N TRP A 125 14.22 27.59 4.44
CA TRP A 125 14.84 28.89 4.71
C TRP A 125 15.55 29.50 3.50
N THR A 126 15.65 28.80 2.36
CA THR A 126 16.21 29.33 1.09
C THR A 126 15.14 29.59 0.03
N CYS A 127 13.93 29.03 0.19
CA CYS A 127 12.78 29.32 -0.64
C CYS A 127 12.03 30.59 -0.18
N GLY A 128 11.17 31.15 -1.03
CA GLY A 128 10.39 32.35 -0.71
C GLY A 128 9.36 32.13 0.41
N SER A 129 8.86 30.88 0.56
CA SER A 129 7.94 30.46 1.62
C SER A 129 8.04 28.95 1.87
N ASN A 130 7.51 28.51 3.01
CA ASN A 130 7.40 27.09 3.31
C ASN A 130 6.50 26.37 2.27
N VAL A 131 5.42 27.00 1.84
CA VAL A 131 4.53 26.46 0.79
C VAL A 131 5.29 26.17 -0.50
N GLU A 132 6.14 27.10 -0.96
CA GLU A 132 6.95 26.91 -2.19
C GLU A 132 7.95 25.77 -2.03
N TYR A 133 8.62 25.68 -0.88
CA TYR A 133 9.51 24.55 -0.58
C TYR A 133 8.75 23.21 -0.57
N GLN A 134 7.62 23.14 0.12
CA GLN A 134 6.83 21.92 0.23
C GLN A 134 6.23 21.50 -1.12
N MET A 135 5.88 22.45 -1.98
CA MET A 135 5.47 22.13 -3.35
C MET A 135 6.61 21.48 -4.15
N CYS A 136 7.83 22.03 -4.07
CA CYS A 136 9.00 21.42 -4.72
C CYS A 136 9.28 20.02 -4.18
N GLN A 137 9.27 19.85 -2.85
CA GLN A 137 9.53 18.58 -2.19
C GLN A 137 8.47 17.52 -2.58
N MET A 138 7.20 17.86 -2.48
CA MET A 138 6.10 16.93 -2.78
C MET A 138 6.10 16.54 -4.27
N THR A 139 6.33 17.51 -5.17
CA THR A 139 6.42 17.24 -6.61
C THR A 139 7.56 16.28 -6.93
N LEU A 140 8.76 16.53 -6.39
CA LEU A 140 9.92 15.66 -6.61
C LEU A 140 9.69 14.27 -6.03
N GLN A 141 9.12 14.17 -4.83
CA GLN A 141 8.83 12.89 -4.17
C GLN A 141 7.88 12.03 -4.99
N LEU A 142 6.73 12.60 -5.39
CA LEU A 142 5.73 11.87 -6.18
C LEU A 142 6.29 11.45 -7.55
N GLU A 143 7.12 12.28 -8.18
CA GLU A 143 7.76 11.92 -9.45
C GLU A 143 8.80 10.80 -9.26
N LYS A 144 9.61 10.84 -8.19
CA LYS A 144 10.51 9.73 -7.84
C LYS A 144 9.76 8.43 -7.65
N GLU A 145 8.68 8.43 -6.86
CA GLU A 145 7.86 7.26 -6.62
C GLU A 145 7.28 6.71 -7.92
N ARG A 146 6.73 7.58 -8.78
CA ARG A 146 6.21 7.21 -10.10
C ARG A 146 7.26 6.55 -10.99
N ILE A 147 8.50 7.08 -11.00
CA ILE A 147 9.61 6.51 -11.76
C ILE A 147 9.98 5.13 -11.22
N PHE A 148 10.02 4.94 -9.90
CA PHE A 148 10.32 3.65 -9.29
C PHE A 148 9.25 2.60 -9.59
N GLU A 149 7.96 2.98 -9.54
CA GLU A 149 6.85 2.11 -9.94
C GLU A 149 6.93 1.71 -11.42
N GLN A 150 7.23 2.68 -12.30
CA GLN A 150 7.41 2.42 -13.73
C GLN A 150 8.60 1.49 -13.98
N ALA A 151 9.72 1.71 -13.31
CA ALA A 151 10.90 0.85 -13.39
C ALA A 151 10.59 -0.55 -12.89
N ALA A 152 9.94 -0.68 -11.72
CA ALA A 152 9.50 -1.95 -11.16
C ALA A 152 8.64 -2.75 -12.14
N GLY A 153 7.67 -2.10 -12.80
CA GLY A 153 6.82 -2.73 -13.81
C GLY A 153 7.55 -3.26 -15.05
N SER A 154 8.82 -2.85 -15.27
CA SER A 154 9.67 -3.30 -16.36
C SER A 154 10.72 -4.34 -15.95
N MET A 155 10.88 -4.61 -14.66
CA MET A 155 11.89 -5.54 -14.13
C MET A 155 11.48 -6.99 -14.34
N ASN A 156 12.48 -7.83 -14.58
CA ASN A 156 12.30 -9.28 -14.60
C ASN A 156 12.51 -9.84 -13.18
N ALA A 157 11.50 -9.68 -12.33
CA ALA A 157 11.49 -10.13 -10.94
C ALA A 157 10.23 -10.95 -10.67
N GLU A 158 10.21 -11.75 -9.62
CA GLU A 158 9.03 -12.53 -9.20
C GLU A 158 8.16 -11.73 -8.23
N LYS A 159 8.79 -10.98 -7.32
CA LYS A 159 8.16 -10.13 -6.30
C LYS A 159 8.95 -8.84 -6.17
N ILE A 160 8.28 -7.70 -6.12
CA ILE A 160 8.93 -6.40 -5.95
C ILE A 160 8.35 -5.68 -4.75
N LEU A 161 9.24 -5.18 -3.89
CA LEU A 161 8.91 -4.34 -2.76
C LEU A 161 9.56 -2.96 -2.95
N ILE A 162 8.74 -1.94 -3.13
CA ILE A 162 9.17 -0.54 -3.14
C ILE A 162 9.01 0.00 -1.72
N VAL A 163 10.09 0.46 -1.14
CA VAL A 163 10.16 1.02 0.21
C VAL A 163 10.47 2.50 0.12
N CYS A 164 9.54 3.34 0.52
CA CYS A 164 9.72 4.79 0.57
C CYS A 164 10.25 5.18 1.95
N ASP A 165 11.43 5.82 2.00
CA ASP A 165 11.91 6.51 3.19
C ASP A 165 11.16 7.83 3.32
N ARG A 166 10.11 7.82 4.09
CA ARG A 166 8.99 8.77 4.17
C ARG A 166 8.03 8.70 2.98
N GLY A 167 6.77 8.98 3.25
CA GLY A 167 5.72 9.12 2.23
C GLY A 167 5.31 10.57 2.02
N ALA A 168 4.56 10.83 0.95
CA ALA A 168 4.16 12.18 0.59
C ALA A 168 3.33 12.90 1.68
N ILE A 169 2.52 12.17 2.44
CA ILE A 169 1.71 12.73 3.52
C ILE A 169 2.55 13.16 4.76
N ASP A 170 3.80 12.66 4.91
CA ASP A 170 4.71 13.13 5.96
C ASP A 170 4.91 14.65 5.92
N ASN A 171 4.84 15.25 4.71
CA ASN A 171 4.98 16.68 4.52
C ASN A 171 3.92 17.50 5.28
N LYS A 172 2.74 16.93 5.54
CA LYS A 172 1.69 17.57 6.35
C LYS A 172 2.18 17.93 7.75
N ALA A 173 3.05 17.10 8.35
CA ALA A 173 3.59 17.35 9.70
C ALA A 173 4.47 18.62 9.79
N TYR A 174 4.95 19.12 8.64
CA TYR A 174 5.84 20.28 8.53
C TYR A 174 5.12 21.56 8.05
N MET A 175 3.79 21.52 7.98
CA MET A 175 2.93 22.61 7.50
C MET A 175 1.79 22.83 8.49
N ASP A 176 1.26 24.06 8.50
CA ASP A 176 -0.06 24.27 9.10
C ASP A 176 -1.17 23.83 8.13
N GLU A 177 -2.41 23.80 8.61
CA GLU A 177 -3.57 23.31 7.85
C GLU A 177 -3.88 24.18 6.61
N LEU A 178 -3.59 25.49 6.68
CA LEU A 178 -3.80 26.41 5.56
C LEU A 178 -2.73 26.22 4.49
N GLU A 179 -1.46 26.10 4.90
CA GLU A 179 -0.33 25.80 4.01
C GLU A 179 -0.55 24.47 3.29
N PHE A 180 -0.93 23.42 4.02
CA PHE A 180 -1.18 22.11 3.43
C PHE A 180 -2.33 22.14 2.42
N THR A 181 -3.45 22.79 2.77
CA THR A 181 -4.58 22.98 1.85
C THR A 181 -4.17 23.72 0.58
N GLN A 182 -3.31 24.75 0.72
CA GLN A 182 -2.81 25.52 -0.43
C GLN A 182 -1.90 24.67 -1.32
N VAL A 183 -1.01 23.87 -0.76
CA VAL A 183 -0.15 22.94 -1.50
C VAL A 183 -0.98 21.92 -2.28
N LEU A 184 -1.94 21.28 -1.63
CA LEU A 184 -2.85 20.32 -2.29
C LEU A 184 -3.59 20.96 -3.46
N LYS A 185 -4.16 22.14 -3.26
CA LYS A 185 -4.88 22.88 -4.30
C LYS A 185 -3.98 23.20 -5.49
N ASN A 186 -2.76 23.67 -5.24
CA ASN A 186 -1.82 24.07 -6.29
C ASN A 186 -1.31 22.85 -7.09
N LEU A 187 -1.18 21.70 -6.46
CA LEU A 187 -0.74 20.46 -7.08
C LEU A 187 -1.91 19.62 -7.64
N HIS A 188 -3.16 20.08 -7.47
CA HIS A 188 -4.38 19.34 -7.86
C HIS A 188 -4.47 17.95 -7.23
N LEU A 189 -4.11 17.85 -5.96
CA LEU A 189 -4.09 16.62 -5.17
C LEU A 189 -5.14 16.66 -4.06
N THR A 190 -5.49 15.48 -3.56
CA THR A 190 -6.31 15.32 -2.35
C THR A 190 -5.54 14.60 -1.25
N GLU A 191 -5.89 14.85 0.02
CA GLU A 191 -5.25 14.17 1.15
C GLU A 191 -5.44 12.64 1.07
N VAL A 192 -6.62 12.19 0.61
CA VAL A 192 -6.93 10.76 0.44
C VAL A 192 -6.01 10.11 -0.59
N GLU A 193 -5.77 10.75 -1.75
CA GLU A 193 -4.86 10.23 -2.77
C GLU A 193 -3.43 10.10 -2.26
N LEU A 194 -2.94 11.08 -1.50
CA LEU A 194 -1.60 11.07 -0.92
C LEU A 194 -1.47 10.01 0.17
N ARG A 195 -2.42 9.97 1.13
CA ARG A 195 -2.39 9.04 2.24
C ARG A 195 -2.57 7.60 1.78
N ASP A 196 -3.61 7.34 1.01
CA ASP A 196 -3.99 6.00 0.61
C ASP A 196 -3.31 5.57 -0.71
N GLY A 197 -2.29 6.30 -1.17
CA GLY A 197 -1.46 6.00 -2.34
C GLY A 197 -0.43 4.89 -2.15
N TYR A 198 -0.31 4.37 -0.93
CA TYR A 198 0.62 3.32 -0.54
C TYR A 198 -0.15 2.06 -0.12
N ASP A 199 0.48 0.89 -0.23
CA ASP A 199 -0.13 -0.37 0.18
C ASP A 199 -0.12 -0.53 1.71
N ALA A 200 0.94 -0.09 2.40
CA ALA A 200 1.03 -0.07 3.86
C ALA A 200 1.99 1.00 4.37
N VAL A 201 1.81 1.39 5.62
CA VAL A 201 2.63 2.39 6.32
C VAL A 201 3.07 1.86 7.67
N PHE A 202 4.37 1.89 7.92
CA PHE A 202 4.98 1.45 9.17
C PHE A 202 5.65 2.65 9.84
N HIS A 203 5.05 3.11 10.93
CA HIS A 203 5.55 4.23 11.71
C HIS A 203 6.45 3.71 12.83
N MET A 204 7.70 4.07 12.79
CA MET A 204 8.67 3.80 13.87
C MET A 204 8.64 4.95 14.85
N VAL A 205 8.18 4.71 16.07
CA VAL A 205 8.12 5.74 17.12
C VAL A 205 9.54 6.25 17.44
N THR A 206 9.68 7.57 17.56
CA THR A 206 10.96 8.19 17.92
C THR A 206 11.50 7.68 19.26
N ALA A 207 12.83 7.57 19.39
CA ALA A 207 13.46 7.28 20.68
C ALA A 207 13.18 8.35 21.76
N ALA A 208 12.77 9.55 21.34
CA ALA A 208 12.31 10.61 22.26
C ALA A 208 11.07 10.23 23.09
N LYS A 209 10.41 9.12 22.76
CA LYS A 209 9.26 8.57 23.49
C LYS A 209 9.58 7.19 24.03
N GLY A 210 9.82 7.07 25.34
CA GLY A 210 10.08 5.78 26.02
C GLY A 210 11.47 5.17 25.85
N ALA A 211 12.36 5.84 25.12
CA ALA A 211 13.75 5.42 24.92
C ALA A 211 14.72 6.62 24.92
N GLU A 212 14.41 7.68 25.65
CA GLU A 212 15.08 9.00 25.62
C GLU A 212 16.58 8.91 25.82
N ARG A 213 17.07 7.96 26.63
CA ARG A 213 18.50 7.70 26.86
C ARG A 213 19.29 7.33 25.60
N PHE A 214 18.57 6.91 24.54
CA PHE A 214 19.18 6.56 23.24
C PHE A 214 18.94 7.65 22.18
N TYR A 215 18.19 8.71 22.52
CA TYR A 215 18.03 9.85 21.64
C TYR A 215 19.32 10.67 21.63
N THR A 216 20.02 10.68 20.51
CA THR A 216 21.26 11.44 20.33
C THR A 216 21.18 12.28 19.05
N THR A 217 21.68 13.51 19.11
CA THR A 217 21.85 14.39 17.96
C THR A 217 23.21 14.22 17.28
N GLU A 218 24.14 13.49 17.90
CA GLU A 218 25.55 13.36 17.44
C GLU A 218 25.68 12.56 16.14
N ASN A 219 24.75 11.64 15.89
CA ASN A 219 24.81 10.74 14.74
C ASN A 219 24.31 11.39 13.42
N ASN A 220 23.75 12.60 13.46
CA ASN A 220 23.31 13.32 12.26
C ASN A 220 23.44 14.82 12.47
N LYS A 221 24.37 15.46 11.78
CA LYS A 221 24.64 16.92 11.86
C LYS A 221 23.44 17.80 11.45
N ALA A 222 22.43 17.21 10.80
CA ALA A 222 21.20 17.91 10.44
C ALA A 222 20.13 17.87 11.56
N ARG A 223 20.41 17.19 12.69
CA ARG A 223 19.48 17.12 13.84
C ARG A 223 19.78 18.25 14.80
N THR A 224 18.79 19.11 14.97
CA THR A 224 18.82 20.23 15.91
C THR A 224 17.65 20.18 16.91
N GLU A 225 16.75 19.20 16.76
CA GLU A 225 15.52 19.09 17.53
C GLU A 225 15.80 18.60 18.94
N SER A 226 15.16 19.24 19.93
CA SER A 226 15.11 18.73 21.30
C SER A 226 14.28 17.44 21.40
N VAL A 227 14.37 16.73 22.55
CA VAL A 227 13.56 15.54 22.81
C VAL A 227 12.06 15.85 22.67
N GLU A 228 11.61 16.99 23.21
CA GLU A 228 10.22 17.43 23.14
C GLU A 228 9.79 17.74 21.70
N GLN A 229 10.63 18.41 20.93
CA GLN A 229 10.36 18.71 19.52
C GLN A 229 10.28 17.43 18.67
N ALA A 230 11.16 16.46 18.94
CA ALA A 230 11.12 15.18 18.26
C ALA A 230 9.85 14.37 18.59
N ALA A 231 9.41 14.43 19.85
CA ALA A 231 8.16 13.79 20.29
C ALA A 231 6.93 14.45 19.63
N ASP A 232 6.86 15.80 19.60
CA ASP A 232 5.78 16.55 18.92
C ASP A 232 5.73 16.26 17.42
N MET A 233 6.89 16.21 16.76
CA MET A 233 6.96 15.87 15.35
C MET A 233 6.47 14.44 15.08
N ASP A 234 6.80 13.50 15.94
CA ASP A 234 6.34 12.11 15.85
C ASP A 234 4.81 12.01 15.97
N ASP A 235 4.19 12.79 16.91
CA ASP A 235 2.74 12.87 17.04
C ASP A 235 2.07 13.45 15.80
N LYS A 236 2.64 14.49 15.20
CA LYS A 236 2.15 15.09 13.96
C LYS A 236 2.21 14.09 12.78
N LEU A 237 3.28 13.31 12.71
CA LEU A 237 3.41 12.25 11.69
C LEU A 237 2.36 11.15 11.88
N ILE A 238 2.15 10.70 13.12
CA ILE A 238 1.08 9.74 13.44
C ILE A 238 -0.27 10.31 13.01
N ALA A 239 -0.58 11.56 13.37
CA ALA A 239 -1.83 12.22 13.02
C ALA A 239 -2.02 12.34 11.49
N ALA A 240 -0.95 12.61 10.74
CA ALA A 240 -0.99 12.70 9.27
C ALA A 240 -1.35 11.35 8.62
N TRP A 241 -0.84 10.24 9.13
CA TRP A 241 -1.09 8.91 8.59
C TRP A 241 -2.35 8.23 9.13
N THR A 242 -2.90 8.72 10.24
CA THR A 242 -4.15 8.19 10.81
C THR A 242 -5.25 8.24 9.75
N GLY A 243 -5.95 7.13 9.58
CA GLY A 243 -6.93 6.93 8.51
C GLY A 243 -6.42 6.11 7.33
N HIS A 244 -5.12 5.76 7.23
CA HIS A 244 -4.62 4.80 6.24
C HIS A 244 -5.12 3.38 6.57
N PRO A 245 -5.54 2.57 5.57
CA PRO A 245 -6.11 1.22 5.81
C PRO A 245 -5.14 0.25 6.50
N HIS A 246 -3.85 0.33 6.18
CA HIS A 246 -2.81 -0.52 6.73
C HIS A 246 -1.74 0.35 7.41
N PHE A 247 -2.09 0.91 8.56
CA PHE A 247 -1.18 1.72 9.38
C PHE A 247 -0.74 0.93 10.61
N ARG A 248 0.58 0.73 10.76
CA ARG A 248 1.19 -0.01 11.86
C ARG A 248 2.17 0.87 12.61
N ILE A 249 2.12 0.82 13.94
CA ILE A 249 2.98 1.60 14.83
C ILE A 249 3.94 0.65 15.53
N ILE A 250 5.25 0.90 15.33
CA ILE A 250 6.34 0.13 15.92
C ILE A 250 6.93 0.97 17.06
N ASP A 251 6.49 0.71 18.25
CA ASP A 251 6.82 1.46 19.45
C ASP A 251 8.18 1.07 20.08
N ASN A 252 8.52 1.69 21.22
CA ASN A 252 9.74 1.43 21.98
C ASN A 252 9.50 0.54 23.22
N SER A 253 8.48 -0.31 23.21
CA SER A 253 8.17 -1.23 24.32
C SER A 253 9.23 -2.30 24.56
N THR A 254 10.08 -2.54 23.55
CA THR A 254 11.21 -3.51 23.60
C THR A 254 12.54 -2.80 23.32
N ASP A 255 13.66 -3.54 23.38
CA ASP A 255 14.93 -3.00 22.94
C ASP A 255 14.95 -2.72 21.43
N PHE A 256 16.00 -2.04 20.96
CA PHE A 256 16.07 -1.57 19.58
C PHE A 256 16.16 -2.72 18.55
N GLU A 257 16.85 -3.81 18.89
CA GLU A 257 16.95 -4.96 17.99
C GLU A 257 15.60 -5.67 17.84
N ASP A 258 14.89 -5.86 18.95
CA ASP A 258 13.54 -6.42 18.93
C ASP A 258 12.52 -5.49 18.25
N LYS A 259 12.68 -4.17 18.38
CA LYS A 259 11.90 -3.21 17.59
C LYS A 259 12.09 -3.42 16.09
N LEU A 260 13.32 -3.65 15.63
CA LEU A 260 13.60 -3.93 14.21
C LEU A 260 13.04 -5.29 13.78
N ARG A 261 13.09 -6.31 14.65
CA ARG A 261 12.45 -7.60 14.39
C ARG A 261 10.95 -7.47 14.24
N ARG A 262 10.29 -6.67 15.12
CA ARG A 262 8.85 -6.38 15.01
C ARG A 262 8.51 -5.65 13.72
N LEU A 263 9.30 -4.65 13.31
CA LEU A 263 9.13 -3.98 12.03
C LEU A 263 9.12 -4.98 10.86
N VAL A 264 10.13 -5.86 10.81
CA VAL A 264 10.23 -6.88 9.76
C VAL A 264 9.07 -7.87 9.83
N ALA A 265 8.67 -8.27 11.03
CA ALA A 265 7.54 -9.20 11.24
C ALA A 265 6.22 -8.60 10.74
N GLU A 266 5.94 -7.33 11.04
CA GLU A 266 4.75 -6.61 10.57
C GLU A 266 4.72 -6.49 9.04
N ILE A 267 5.87 -6.17 8.40
CA ILE A 267 5.96 -6.13 6.93
C ILE A 267 5.75 -7.53 6.34
N ARG A 268 6.33 -8.58 6.94
CA ARG A 268 6.13 -9.97 6.49
C ARG A 268 4.67 -10.38 6.59
N SER A 269 4.00 -10.07 7.70
CA SER A 269 2.57 -10.32 7.89
C SER A 269 1.75 -9.62 6.81
N PHE A 270 2.00 -8.34 6.58
CA PHE A 270 1.32 -7.57 5.53
C PHE A 270 1.54 -8.17 4.13
N LEU A 271 2.74 -8.62 3.81
CA LEU A 271 3.08 -9.22 2.51
C LEU A 271 2.61 -10.68 2.38
N GLY A 272 2.10 -11.27 3.46
CA GLY A 272 1.65 -12.66 3.46
C GLY A 272 2.79 -13.68 3.48
N GLU A 273 3.88 -13.40 4.16
CA GLU A 273 5.06 -14.26 4.23
C GLU A 273 5.20 -14.92 5.63
N PRO A 274 5.15 -16.25 5.76
CA PRO A 274 4.96 -17.27 4.72
C PRO A 274 3.51 -17.43 4.26
N GLU A 275 2.55 -16.97 5.06
CA GLU A 275 1.11 -16.97 4.76
C GLU A 275 0.49 -15.67 5.30
N PRO A 276 -0.46 -15.05 4.58
CA PRO A 276 -1.12 -13.81 5.02
C PRO A 276 -2.13 -14.11 6.14
N LEU A 277 -1.64 -14.24 7.36
CA LEU A 277 -2.46 -14.42 8.55
C LEU A 277 -2.80 -13.05 9.14
N GLU A 278 -4.07 -12.69 9.12
CA GLU A 278 -4.61 -11.53 9.79
C GLU A 278 -5.11 -11.95 11.19
N ILE A 279 -4.55 -11.34 12.23
CA ILE A 279 -5.02 -11.50 13.61
C ILE A 279 -5.82 -10.25 13.96
N GLU A 280 -7.14 -10.36 13.87
CA GLU A 280 -8.06 -9.27 14.15
C GLU A 280 -8.91 -9.62 15.38
N ARG A 281 -9.07 -8.67 16.30
CA ARG A 281 -10.04 -8.79 17.40
C ARG A 281 -11.12 -7.73 17.29
N LYS A 282 -12.37 -8.13 17.56
CA LYS A 282 -13.56 -7.29 17.44
C LYS A 282 -14.31 -7.22 18.77
N PHE A 283 -14.72 -6.00 19.10
CA PHE A 283 -15.46 -5.74 20.33
C PHE A 283 -16.72 -4.94 20.03
N LEU A 284 -17.84 -5.40 20.58
CA LEU A 284 -19.07 -4.62 20.63
C LEU A 284 -18.93 -3.58 21.71
N ILE A 285 -19.23 -2.33 21.37
CA ILE A 285 -19.16 -1.19 22.28
C ILE A 285 -20.49 -0.44 22.31
N ARG A 286 -20.74 0.34 23.34
CA ARG A 286 -21.80 1.36 23.33
C ARG A 286 -21.51 2.37 22.22
N TYR A 287 -22.58 2.97 21.68
CA TYR A 287 -22.41 4.02 20.67
C TYR A 287 -21.52 5.14 21.24
N PRO A 288 -20.35 5.42 20.65
CA PRO A 288 -19.37 6.31 21.24
C PRO A 288 -19.78 7.78 21.13
N ASP A 289 -19.21 8.62 21.97
CA ASP A 289 -19.30 10.06 21.80
C ASP A 289 -18.48 10.50 20.56
N VAL A 290 -19.19 10.73 19.47
CA VAL A 290 -18.60 11.15 18.19
C VAL A 290 -17.84 12.47 18.31
N ARG A 291 -18.29 13.40 19.18
CA ARG A 291 -17.60 14.68 19.38
C ARG A 291 -16.25 14.49 20.06
N TRP A 292 -16.20 13.56 21.03
CA TRP A 292 -14.93 13.20 21.66
C TRP A 292 -13.97 12.60 20.62
N LEU A 293 -14.42 11.68 19.79
CA LEU A 293 -13.60 11.11 18.72
C LEU A 293 -13.07 12.18 17.75
N GLU A 294 -13.95 13.09 17.31
CA GLU A 294 -13.57 14.16 16.37
C GLU A 294 -12.64 15.22 16.98
N CYS A 295 -12.58 15.30 18.31
CA CYS A 295 -11.62 16.16 19.01
C CYS A 295 -10.23 15.54 19.19
N GLN A 296 -10.05 14.23 18.95
CA GLN A 296 -8.74 13.61 19.09
C GLN A 296 -7.84 13.96 17.89
N PRO A 297 -6.61 14.46 18.11
CA PRO A 297 -5.70 14.84 17.03
C PRO A 297 -5.27 13.63 16.17
N THR A 298 -5.26 12.44 16.77
CA THR A 298 -4.92 11.17 16.13
C THR A 298 -6.16 10.36 15.73
N CYS A 299 -7.30 11.02 15.48
CA CYS A 299 -8.51 10.39 14.99
C CYS A 299 -8.89 10.94 13.60
N ARG A 300 -9.26 10.05 12.71
CA ARG A 300 -9.76 10.39 11.36
C ARG A 300 -11.03 9.62 11.06
N LYS A 301 -12.00 10.32 10.48
CA LYS A 301 -13.24 9.73 9.99
C LYS A 301 -13.08 9.34 8.51
N VAL A 302 -13.52 8.15 8.16
CA VAL A 302 -13.49 7.61 6.80
C VAL A 302 -14.87 7.03 6.48
N ASP A 303 -15.42 7.42 5.34
CA ASP A 303 -16.64 6.81 4.80
C ASP A 303 -16.29 5.54 4.02
N ILE A 304 -16.99 4.45 4.30
CA ILE A 304 -16.79 3.15 3.66
C ILE A 304 -18.12 2.67 3.08
N LEU A 305 -18.11 2.37 1.78
CA LEU A 305 -19.18 1.65 1.10
C LEU A 305 -18.60 0.31 0.60
N GLN A 306 -19.15 -0.80 1.11
CA GLN A 306 -18.68 -2.14 0.82
C GLN A 306 -19.79 -2.96 0.18
N THR A 307 -19.51 -3.61 -0.96
CA THR A 307 -20.44 -4.45 -1.70
C THR A 307 -19.87 -5.83 -1.88
N TYR A 308 -20.62 -6.86 -1.51
CA TYR A 308 -20.26 -8.26 -1.73
C TYR A 308 -20.58 -8.66 -3.17
N LEU A 309 -19.71 -9.48 -3.74
CA LEU A 309 -19.84 -9.98 -5.10
C LEU A 309 -20.15 -11.47 -5.10
N LEU A 310 -20.80 -11.94 -6.15
CA LEU A 310 -20.99 -13.37 -6.40
C LEU A 310 -19.63 -14.07 -6.51
N THR A 311 -19.45 -15.15 -5.78
CA THR A 311 -18.22 -15.94 -5.77
C THR A 311 -18.53 -17.42 -5.62
N LYS A 312 -17.49 -18.27 -5.70
CA LYS A 312 -17.63 -19.72 -5.46
C LYS A 312 -17.88 -19.98 -3.97
N GLU A 313 -18.54 -21.09 -3.70
CA GLU A 313 -18.85 -21.52 -2.34
C GLU A 313 -17.56 -21.62 -1.48
N GLY A 314 -17.59 -20.98 -0.32
CA GLY A 314 -16.48 -20.94 0.64
C GLY A 314 -15.53 -19.74 0.55
N ASP A 315 -15.55 -18.97 -0.53
CA ASP A 315 -14.80 -17.73 -0.68
C ASP A 315 -15.69 -16.51 -0.40
N GLU A 316 -15.14 -15.43 0.14
CA GLU A 316 -15.79 -14.14 0.28
C GLU A 316 -15.09 -13.13 -0.62
N LEU A 317 -15.81 -12.56 -1.57
CA LEU A 317 -15.32 -11.53 -2.47
C LEU A 317 -16.11 -10.25 -2.27
N ARG A 318 -15.41 -9.14 -2.05
CA ARG A 318 -16.02 -7.82 -1.87
C ARG A 318 -15.26 -6.75 -2.63
N VAL A 319 -15.95 -5.67 -2.98
CA VAL A 319 -15.35 -4.41 -3.41
C VAL A 319 -15.69 -3.34 -2.41
N ARG A 320 -14.76 -2.41 -2.19
CA ARG A 320 -14.87 -1.36 -1.19
C ARG A 320 -14.47 -0.02 -1.80
N GLN A 321 -15.33 0.97 -1.62
CA GLN A 321 -15.02 2.38 -1.80
C GLN A 321 -14.72 2.96 -0.42
N ARG A 322 -13.61 3.67 -0.29
CA ARG A 322 -13.13 4.22 0.98
C ARG A 322 -12.59 5.62 0.76
N GLY A 323 -12.92 6.56 1.62
CA GLY A 323 -12.42 7.94 1.52
C GLY A 323 -13.25 8.93 2.31
N GLU A 324 -13.11 10.19 1.98
CA GLU A 324 -13.81 11.30 2.63
C GLU A 324 -13.96 12.49 1.66
N ASN A 325 -14.93 13.36 1.92
CA ASN A 325 -15.11 14.65 1.23
C ASN A 325 -15.16 14.55 -0.31
N GLY A 326 -15.69 13.44 -0.85
CA GLY A 326 -15.83 13.22 -2.29
C GLY A 326 -14.58 12.65 -2.97
N SER A 327 -13.50 12.44 -2.24
CA SER A 327 -12.30 11.76 -2.72
C SER A 327 -12.29 10.31 -2.19
N TYR A 328 -12.15 9.33 -3.10
CA TYR A 328 -12.26 7.93 -2.77
C TYR A 328 -11.18 7.10 -3.45
N VAL A 329 -10.76 6.04 -2.77
CA VAL A 329 -9.96 4.94 -3.28
C VAL A 329 -10.78 3.66 -3.27
N TYR A 330 -10.43 2.72 -4.14
CA TYR A 330 -11.23 1.52 -4.38
C TYR A 330 -10.37 0.28 -4.22
N TYR A 331 -10.94 -0.74 -3.58
CA TYR A 331 -10.27 -2.00 -3.30
C TYR A 331 -11.17 -3.19 -3.66
N LYS A 332 -10.54 -4.28 -4.07
CA LYS A 332 -11.14 -5.61 -4.16
C LYS A 332 -10.46 -6.50 -3.12
N THR A 333 -11.23 -7.15 -2.29
CA THR A 333 -10.74 -8.05 -1.25
C THR A 333 -11.31 -9.44 -1.47
N LEU A 334 -10.44 -10.43 -1.56
CA LEU A 334 -10.78 -11.85 -1.55
C LEU A 334 -10.36 -12.42 -0.21
N LYS A 335 -11.33 -12.93 0.56
CA LYS A 335 -11.07 -13.68 1.80
C LYS A 335 -11.35 -15.16 1.55
N ARG A 336 -10.36 -15.99 1.82
CA ARG A 336 -10.47 -17.44 1.73
C ARG A 336 -10.25 -18.07 3.09
N ARG A 337 -11.21 -18.87 3.56
CA ARG A 337 -11.09 -19.57 4.83
C ARG A 337 -10.05 -20.69 4.73
N VAL A 338 -9.09 -20.70 5.65
CA VAL A 338 -8.08 -21.77 5.79
C VAL A 338 -8.39 -22.64 7.00
N SER A 339 -8.80 -22.03 8.12
CA SER A 339 -9.23 -22.70 9.35
C SER A 339 -10.35 -21.91 10.03
N ASP A 340 -10.76 -22.32 11.23
CA ASP A 340 -11.76 -21.60 12.00
C ASP A 340 -11.27 -20.24 12.50
N THR A 341 -9.97 -20.08 12.68
CA THR A 341 -9.32 -18.85 13.18
C THR A 341 -8.43 -18.17 12.15
N SER A 342 -8.15 -18.80 10.98
CA SER A 342 -7.20 -18.28 10.00
C SER A 342 -7.86 -18.09 8.65
N ARG A 343 -7.65 -16.92 8.05
CA ARG A 343 -8.13 -16.58 6.70
C ARG A 343 -6.98 -16.00 5.90
N ILE A 344 -6.93 -16.32 4.62
CA ILE A 344 -6.08 -15.62 3.66
C ILE A 344 -6.87 -14.42 3.15
N GLU A 345 -6.34 -13.23 3.31
CA GLU A 345 -6.89 -12.01 2.75
C GLU A 345 -5.97 -11.49 1.64
N LEU A 346 -6.53 -11.33 0.44
CA LEU A 346 -5.86 -10.73 -0.70
C LEU A 346 -6.57 -9.45 -1.06
N GLU A 347 -5.92 -8.32 -0.82
CA GLU A 347 -6.44 -7.00 -1.18
C GLU A 347 -5.69 -6.45 -2.39
N GLU A 348 -6.44 -5.90 -3.34
CA GLU A 348 -5.96 -5.30 -4.57
C GLU A 348 -6.61 -3.93 -4.75
N ARG A 349 -5.80 -2.92 -5.04
CA ARG A 349 -6.29 -1.58 -5.35
C ARG A 349 -6.87 -1.56 -6.77
N LEU A 350 -8.01 -0.89 -6.93
CA LEU A 350 -8.73 -0.76 -8.19
C LEU A 350 -8.75 0.68 -8.65
N SER A 351 -8.84 0.88 -9.98
CA SER A 351 -9.34 2.13 -10.54
C SER A 351 -10.85 2.27 -10.32
N GLN A 352 -11.37 3.48 -10.40
CA GLN A 352 -12.82 3.72 -10.32
C GLN A 352 -13.60 2.95 -11.37
N ASP A 353 -13.09 2.86 -12.60
CA ASP A 353 -13.74 2.14 -13.70
C ASP A 353 -13.81 0.62 -13.44
N GLU A 354 -12.75 0.04 -12.88
CA GLU A 354 -12.73 -1.38 -12.50
C GLU A 354 -13.72 -1.65 -11.36
N TYR A 355 -13.74 -0.80 -10.34
CA TYR A 355 -14.72 -0.88 -9.26
C TYR A 355 -16.16 -0.85 -9.78
N LEU A 356 -16.50 0.11 -10.64
CA LEU A 356 -17.84 0.23 -11.21
C LEU A 356 -18.22 -0.99 -12.07
N ARG A 357 -17.28 -1.56 -12.83
CA ARG A 357 -17.52 -2.80 -13.60
C ARG A 357 -17.79 -3.99 -12.69
N LEU A 358 -17.06 -4.11 -11.59
CA LEU A 358 -17.22 -5.23 -10.66
C LEU A 358 -18.58 -5.18 -9.92
N LEU A 359 -19.15 -4.01 -9.68
CA LEU A 359 -20.48 -3.86 -9.05
C LEU A 359 -21.61 -4.54 -9.82
N ILE A 360 -21.44 -4.82 -11.13
CA ILE A 360 -22.43 -5.56 -11.94
C ILE A 360 -22.60 -6.99 -11.38
N ASN A 361 -21.58 -7.54 -10.73
CA ASN A 361 -21.59 -8.87 -10.13
C ASN A 361 -21.95 -8.86 -8.63
N ALA A 362 -22.63 -7.81 -8.16
CA ALA A 362 -23.08 -7.73 -6.77
C ALA A 362 -23.97 -8.93 -6.39
N ASP A 363 -23.76 -9.47 -5.19
CA ASP A 363 -24.56 -10.56 -4.63
C ASP A 363 -25.95 -10.04 -4.26
N PRO A 364 -27.04 -10.48 -4.93
CA PRO A 364 -28.38 -9.97 -4.66
C PRO A 364 -28.96 -10.40 -3.30
N SER A 365 -28.33 -11.37 -2.61
CA SER A 365 -28.72 -11.80 -1.26
C SER A 365 -28.12 -10.90 -0.17
N LYS A 366 -27.22 -9.96 -0.54
CA LYS A 366 -26.54 -9.07 0.38
C LYS A 366 -26.74 -7.63 0.02
N ARG A 367 -27.07 -6.80 1.00
CA ARG A 367 -27.12 -5.34 0.83
C ARG A 367 -25.74 -4.75 0.95
N PRO A 368 -25.43 -3.65 0.24
CA PRO A 368 -24.21 -2.89 0.48
C PRO A 368 -24.17 -2.38 1.92
N ILE A 369 -23.00 -2.46 2.54
CA ILE A 369 -22.75 -1.88 3.86
C ILE A 369 -22.18 -0.47 3.67
N HIS A 370 -22.90 0.51 4.18
CA HIS A 370 -22.41 1.86 4.35
C HIS A 370 -22.09 2.07 5.83
N LYS A 371 -20.84 2.38 6.17
CA LYS A 371 -20.40 2.65 7.54
C LYS A 371 -19.47 3.85 7.59
N LYS A 372 -19.48 4.54 8.73
CA LYS A 372 -18.48 5.55 9.07
C LYS A 372 -17.46 4.89 10.00
N ARG A 373 -16.22 4.89 9.58
CA ARG A 373 -15.11 4.37 10.38
C ARG A 373 -14.34 5.53 10.99
N TYR A 374 -14.19 5.50 12.31
CA TYR A 374 -13.29 6.38 13.03
C TYR A 374 -12.01 5.61 13.32
N CYS A 375 -10.92 6.01 12.65
CA CYS A 375 -9.60 5.46 12.87
C CYS A 375 -8.92 6.26 13.96
N LEU A 376 -8.61 5.64 15.09
CA LEU A 376 -8.02 6.30 16.27
C LEU A 376 -6.70 5.63 16.65
N VAL A 377 -5.64 6.41 16.76
CA VAL A 377 -4.41 5.94 17.42
C VAL A 377 -4.49 6.29 18.91
N TYR A 378 -4.44 5.25 19.75
CA TYR A 378 -4.44 5.37 21.19
C TYR A 378 -3.40 4.41 21.80
N GLU A 379 -2.50 4.93 22.66
CA GLU A 379 -1.39 4.14 23.26
C GLU A 379 -0.62 3.30 22.24
N ASN A 380 -0.26 3.91 21.11
CA ASN A 380 0.40 3.28 19.95
C ASN A 380 -0.38 2.12 19.29
N GLN A 381 -1.65 1.96 19.60
CA GLN A 381 -2.55 0.99 18.97
C GLN A 381 -3.48 1.70 17.98
N TYR A 382 -3.77 1.02 16.86
CA TYR A 382 -4.65 1.54 15.81
C TYR A 382 -6.02 0.90 15.94
N LEU A 383 -6.99 1.66 16.43
CA LEU A 383 -8.37 1.25 16.67
C LEU A 383 -9.23 1.70 15.49
N GLU A 384 -10.05 0.82 14.95
CA GLU A 384 -11.01 1.09 13.90
C GLU A 384 -12.44 0.98 14.46
N ILE A 385 -13.11 2.10 14.65
CA ILE A 385 -14.42 2.18 15.28
C ILE A 385 -15.48 2.36 14.18
N ASP A 386 -16.27 1.33 13.93
CA ASP A 386 -17.26 1.26 12.88
C ASP A 386 -18.66 1.61 13.37
N LEU A 387 -19.20 2.72 12.85
CA LEU A 387 -20.57 3.17 13.08
C LEU A 387 -21.45 2.78 11.89
N PHE A 388 -22.43 1.93 12.15
CA PHE A 388 -23.39 1.46 11.15
C PHE A 388 -24.69 2.28 11.22
N PRO A 389 -25.30 2.73 10.08
CA PRO A 389 -26.47 3.59 10.10
C PRO A 389 -27.75 2.91 10.62
N PHE A 390 -27.74 1.59 10.75
CA PHE A 390 -28.85 0.81 11.30
C PHE A 390 -28.73 0.56 12.83
N TRP A 391 -27.63 1.01 13.46
CA TRP A 391 -27.45 0.99 14.90
C TRP A 391 -27.36 2.42 15.46
N ASN A 392 -28.01 2.65 16.59
CA ASN A 392 -28.02 3.94 17.27
C ASN A 392 -27.57 3.87 18.74
N ASP A 393 -27.34 2.67 19.25
CA ASP A 393 -26.98 2.39 20.65
C ASP A 393 -25.68 1.62 20.80
N GLN A 394 -25.12 1.11 19.71
CA GLN A 394 -23.91 0.30 19.71
C GLN A 394 -23.07 0.52 18.46
N ALA A 395 -21.80 0.10 18.55
CA ALA A 395 -20.82 0.13 17.45
C ALA A 395 -19.86 -1.04 17.59
N ILE A 396 -18.98 -1.24 16.60
CA ILE A 396 -17.91 -2.21 16.66
C ILE A 396 -16.58 -1.48 16.68
N VAL A 397 -15.65 -1.91 17.55
CA VAL A 397 -14.23 -1.57 17.43
C VAL A 397 -13.46 -2.80 16.96
N GLU A 398 -12.68 -2.62 15.92
CA GLU A 398 -11.77 -3.61 15.34
C GLU A 398 -10.32 -3.18 15.62
N ILE A 399 -9.46 -4.14 15.91
CA ILE A 399 -8.02 -3.93 16.07
C ILE A 399 -7.27 -5.09 15.45
N GLU A 400 -6.29 -4.79 14.62
CA GLU A 400 -5.37 -5.77 14.08
C GLU A 400 -4.13 -5.86 14.98
N LEU A 401 -3.69 -7.08 15.26
CA LEU A 401 -2.63 -7.38 16.22
C LEU A 401 -1.51 -8.19 15.56
N SER A 402 -0.29 -8.02 16.07
CA SER A 402 0.87 -8.83 15.67
C SER A 402 0.87 -10.23 16.26
N SER A 403 0.17 -10.45 17.37
CA SER A 403 -0.05 -11.76 18.00
C SER A 403 -1.35 -11.79 18.79
N GLU A 404 -1.91 -12.98 19.00
CA GLU A 404 -3.15 -13.19 19.79
C GLU A 404 -3.00 -12.72 21.24
N ASP A 405 -1.79 -12.78 21.81
CA ASP A 405 -1.49 -12.42 23.19
C ASP A 405 -1.21 -10.92 23.38
N THR A 406 -1.25 -10.10 22.31
CA THR A 406 -0.99 -8.68 22.41
C THR A 406 -2.04 -7.99 23.28
N PRO A 407 -1.66 -7.30 24.37
CA PRO A 407 -2.61 -6.60 25.24
C PRO A 407 -3.26 -5.45 24.50
N ILE A 408 -4.58 -5.30 24.65
CA ILE A 408 -5.34 -4.20 24.07
C ILE A 408 -5.68 -3.19 25.16
N VAL A 409 -5.42 -1.91 24.86
CA VAL A 409 -5.75 -0.78 25.74
C VAL A 409 -6.82 0.07 25.07
N PHE A 410 -7.97 0.20 25.71
CA PHE A 410 -9.05 1.04 25.21
C PHE A 410 -9.10 2.37 25.96
N PRO A 411 -9.43 3.48 25.28
CA PRO A 411 -9.80 4.72 25.96
C PRO A 411 -10.97 4.49 26.92
N SER A 412 -10.96 5.18 28.07
CA SER A 412 -12.05 5.09 29.07
C SER A 412 -13.42 5.52 28.51
N GLU A 413 -13.41 6.33 27.46
CA GLU A 413 -14.59 6.84 26.76
C GLU A 413 -15.26 5.81 25.85
N LEU A 414 -14.59 4.69 25.57
CA LEU A 414 -15.15 3.57 24.82
C LEU A 414 -15.67 2.50 25.81
N GLU A 415 -16.97 2.48 26.02
CA GLU A 415 -17.61 1.47 26.88
C GLU A 415 -17.69 0.12 26.15
N ILE A 416 -16.80 -0.80 26.49
CA ILE A 416 -16.77 -2.15 25.90
C ILE A 416 -17.90 -2.98 26.51
N ILE A 417 -18.77 -3.55 25.65
CA ILE A 417 -19.86 -4.43 26.05
C ILE A 417 -19.34 -5.88 26.17
N ARG A 418 -18.72 -6.37 25.06
CA ARG A 418 -18.12 -7.71 25.02
C ARG A 418 -17.26 -7.88 23.78
N GLU A 419 -16.40 -8.89 23.79
CA GLU A 419 -15.70 -9.35 22.59
C GLU A 419 -16.65 -10.14 21.68
N VAL A 420 -16.53 -9.92 20.36
CA VAL A 420 -17.34 -10.55 19.31
C VAL A 420 -16.50 -11.13 18.16
N THR A 421 -15.20 -11.34 18.38
CA THR A 421 -14.26 -11.85 17.38
C THR A 421 -14.73 -13.16 16.74
N ALA A 422 -15.16 -14.11 17.57
CA ALA A 422 -15.64 -15.43 17.13
C ALA A 422 -17.14 -15.49 16.84
N ASP A 423 -17.87 -14.37 17.01
CA ASP A 423 -19.31 -14.34 16.86
C ASP A 423 -19.70 -14.11 15.38
N PRO A 424 -20.27 -15.10 14.69
CA PRO A 424 -20.55 -15.01 13.25
C PRO A 424 -21.55 -13.90 12.90
N ASP A 425 -22.42 -13.51 13.85
CA ASP A 425 -23.46 -12.49 13.61
C ASP A 425 -22.86 -11.06 13.49
N TYR A 426 -21.64 -10.86 13.98
CA TYR A 426 -20.93 -9.57 13.94
C TYR A 426 -19.87 -9.48 12.84
N THR A 427 -19.88 -10.43 11.90
CA THR A 427 -19.08 -10.30 10.69
C THR A 427 -19.72 -9.29 9.73
N ASN A 428 -18.92 -8.52 8.99
CA ASN A 428 -19.45 -7.62 7.96
C ASN A 428 -20.33 -8.38 6.94
N ALA A 429 -20.02 -9.65 6.65
CA ALA A 429 -20.80 -10.48 5.75
C ALA A 429 -22.19 -10.81 6.32
N ALA A 430 -22.29 -11.10 7.62
CA ALA A 430 -23.58 -11.32 8.29
C ALA A 430 -24.40 -10.03 8.38
N LEU A 431 -23.79 -8.90 8.72
CA LEU A 431 -24.45 -7.60 8.78
C LEU A 431 -24.94 -7.10 7.40
N ALA A 432 -24.42 -7.66 6.30
CA ALA A 432 -24.88 -7.40 4.93
C ALA A 432 -26.09 -8.26 4.52
N THR A 433 -26.42 -9.32 5.25
CA THR A 433 -27.53 -10.22 4.88
C THR A 433 -28.87 -9.50 4.97
N ILE A 434 -29.73 -9.71 3.95
CA ILE A 434 -31.08 -9.11 3.83
C ILE A 434 -32.09 -9.92 4.63
#